data_355359504bb5518141c3989e667e9b8f
#
_entry.id   355359504bb5518141c3989e667e9b8f
#
_cell.length_a   1.000
_cell.length_b   1.000
_cell.length_c   1.000
_cell.angle_alpha   90.00
_cell.angle_beta   90.00
_cell.angle_gamma   90.00
#
_symmetry.space_group_name_H-M   'P 1'
#
loop_
_entity.id
_entity.type
_entity.pdbx_description
1 polymer ?
#
loop_
_entity_poly.entity_id
_entity_poly.type
_entity_poly.pdbx_seq_one_letter_code
_entity_poly.pdbx_strand_id
1 'polypeptide(L)'
;MPRRPSLPGGCALGLLLAAALLSGCSGPLASVFSRPTPTPTPTPPPPTPTPEPRAAWVNGEPVLLATYQEEVERFEAAQDALGIDPATLGDYQTGVLQALIDRLLLAQAARRDGLRLDTDAVDQRMEALAADLGSTEALASWLTASGFTTQSFTAALAEEVMAAQMIEKITANVGDEAEQVHARHILVAGQAEAETLLAQLQAGADFAELARTFSLDLSTRPAGGDLGWFPRGYLLVDEVEEAAYTFPPGTVSGVVQSALGFHIVEVLDRGERPLTPDAQRRLREKAVEDWLAAERQAASIEIFVGP
;
A
#
# COMPACT_ATOMS: atom_id res chain seq x y z
N MET A 1 -3.66 -14.12 35.32
CA MET A 1 -4.03 -13.26 34.17
C MET A 1 -3.59 -13.99 32.91
N PRO A 2 -4.48 -14.48 32.07
CA PRO A 2 -4.13 -15.16 30.85
C PRO A 2 -3.74 -14.14 29.77
N ARG A 3 -2.61 -14.38 29.14
CA ARG A 3 -2.14 -13.59 27.97
C ARG A 3 -3.08 -13.83 26.80
N ARG A 4 -3.64 -12.77 26.20
CA ARG A 4 -4.34 -12.82 24.92
C ARG A 4 -3.31 -13.03 23.80
N PRO A 5 -3.55 -13.93 22.85
CA PRO A 5 -2.74 -14.02 21.65
C PRO A 5 -2.97 -12.78 20.76
N SER A 6 -1.90 -12.13 20.36
CA SER A 6 -1.90 -11.11 19.34
C SER A 6 -2.14 -11.79 17.97
N LEU A 7 -3.25 -11.46 17.33
CA LEU A 7 -3.52 -11.86 15.95
C LEU A 7 -2.65 -11.03 15.01
N PRO A 8 -1.97 -11.64 14.04
CA PRO A 8 -1.36 -10.91 12.94
C PRO A 8 -2.48 -10.37 12.03
N GLY A 9 -2.44 -9.08 11.73
CA GLY A 9 -3.31 -8.45 10.76
C GLY A 9 -3.10 -9.05 9.36
N GLY A 10 -4.12 -9.69 8.83
CA GLY A 10 -4.07 -10.31 7.51
C GLY A 10 -5.46 -10.35 6.88
N CYS A 11 -5.49 -10.00 5.63
CA CYS A 11 -6.59 -9.82 4.70
C CYS A 11 -7.59 -10.97 4.61
N ALA A 12 -8.84 -10.62 4.46
CA ALA A 12 -9.92 -11.55 4.16
C ALA A 12 -10.73 -11.12 2.92
N LEU A 13 -11.07 -12.03 2.05
CA LEU A 13 -11.79 -11.85 0.77
C LEU A 13 -12.84 -12.94 0.58
N GLY A 14 -14.06 -12.68 0.23
CA GLY A 14 -15.11 -13.65 0.18
C GLY A 14 -15.89 -13.84 -1.12
N LEU A 15 -16.41 -15.01 -1.34
CA LEU A 15 -17.21 -15.36 -2.51
C LEU A 15 -18.26 -16.45 -2.25
N LEU A 16 -19.36 -16.43 -2.99
CA LEU A 16 -20.48 -17.37 -2.87
C LEU A 16 -20.75 -18.18 -4.14
N LEU A 17 -21.20 -19.39 -3.96
CA LEU A 17 -21.63 -20.29 -5.02
C LEU A 17 -22.87 -21.11 -4.64
N ALA A 18 -23.79 -21.30 -5.57
CA ALA A 18 -24.98 -22.15 -5.41
C ALA A 18 -24.99 -23.29 -6.44
N ALA A 19 -25.32 -24.49 -5.98
CA ALA A 19 -25.48 -25.68 -6.83
C ALA A 19 -26.89 -26.27 -6.71
N ALA A 20 -27.44 -26.72 -7.81
CA ALA A 20 -28.70 -27.45 -7.87
C ALA A 20 -28.52 -28.81 -8.55
N LEU A 21 -29.09 -29.85 -7.97
CA LEU A 21 -29.04 -31.23 -8.46
C LEU A 21 -30.38 -31.68 -9.00
N LEU A 22 -30.34 -32.57 -9.97
CA LEU A 22 -31.43 -33.23 -10.66
C LEU A 22 -31.38 -34.74 -10.51
N SER A 23 -32.52 -35.34 -10.43
CA SER A 23 -32.78 -36.77 -10.69
C SER A 23 -34.19 -36.88 -11.26
N GLY A 24 -34.54 -37.65 -12.15
CA GLY A 24 -34.25 -38.79 -12.91
C GLY A 24 -35.47 -39.67 -13.08
N CYS A 25 -35.59 -40.44 -14.12
CA CYS A 25 -36.27 -41.72 -14.38
C CYS A 25 -37.61 -41.79 -15.11
N SER A 26 -37.46 -42.36 -16.27
CA SER A 26 -38.06 -43.57 -16.91
C SER A 26 -39.51 -43.61 -17.39
N GLY A 27 -39.70 -43.79 -18.66
CA GLY A 27 -40.43 -44.43 -19.72
C GLY A 27 -41.72 -45.22 -19.43
N PRO A 28 -42.44 -45.92 -20.37
CA PRO A 28 -42.25 -46.02 -21.83
C PRO A 28 -43.55 -46.03 -22.69
N LEU A 29 -43.41 -46.12 -24.04
CA LEU A 29 -44.27 -46.71 -25.10
C LEU A 29 -45.41 -45.93 -25.77
N ALA A 30 -45.12 -45.64 -27.02
CA ALA A 30 -45.85 -45.90 -28.26
C ALA A 30 -47.19 -45.23 -28.56
N SER A 31 -47.19 -44.42 -29.62
CA SER A 31 -48.05 -44.62 -30.78
C SER A 31 -47.72 -43.68 -31.92
N VAL A 32 -47.69 -44.23 -33.13
CA VAL A 32 -47.36 -43.62 -34.42
C VAL A 32 -48.51 -42.73 -34.86
N PHE A 33 -48.29 -41.40 -34.88
CA PHE A 33 -49.02 -40.48 -35.76
C PHE A 33 -47.96 -39.47 -36.30
N SER A 34 -47.71 -39.56 -37.61
CA SER A 34 -46.87 -38.62 -38.34
C SER A 34 -47.54 -37.24 -38.30
N ARG A 35 -47.13 -36.39 -37.39
CA ARG A 35 -47.38 -34.96 -37.44
C ARG A 35 -46.30 -34.28 -38.26
N PRO A 36 -46.61 -33.23 -39.05
CA PRO A 36 -45.60 -32.46 -39.77
C PRO A 36 -44.62 -31.89 -38.71
N THR A 37 -43.36 -32.10 -38.95
CA THR A 37 -42.27 -31.58 -38.14
C THR A 37 -42.36 -30.05 -38.09
N PRO A 38 -42.56 -29.43 -36.92
CA PRO A 38 -42.48 -27.98 -36.82
C PRO A 38 -41.09 -27.54 -37.20
N THR A 39 -40.96 -26.59 -38.12
CA THR A 39 -39.72 -25.92 -38.41
C THR A 39 -39.13 -25.38 -37.09
N PRO A 40 -37.88 -25.70 -36.73
CA PRO A 40 -37.31 -25.20 -35.50
C PRO A 40 -37.31 -23.68 -35.53
N THR A 41 -38.08 -23.06 -34.63
CA THR A 41 -37.96 -21.62 -34.38
C THR A 41 -36.55 -21.35 -33.93
N PRO A 42 -35.83 -20.41 -34.56
CA PRO A 42 -34.46 -20.11 -34.11
C PRO A 42 -34.51 -19.75 -32.63
N THR A 43 -33.78 -20.49 -31.84
CA THR A 43 -33.61 -20.19 -30.42
C THR A 43 -32.97 -18.78 -30.32
N PRO A 44 -33.59 -17.84 -29.60
CA PRO A 44 -32.96 -16.54 -29.42
C PRO A 44 -31.52 -16.73 -28.86
N PRO A 45 -30.58 -15.94 -29.30
CA PRO A 45 -29.21 -16.02 -28.74
C PRO A 45 -29.28 -15.86 -27.22
N PRO A 46 -28.44 -16.58 -26.47
CA PRO A 46 -28.40 -16.41 -25.04
C PRO A 46 -28.20 -14.94 -24.70
N PRO A 47 -28.83 -14.41 -23.65
CA PRO A 47 -28.65 -13.01 -23.29
C PRO A 47 -27.16 -12.74 -23.07
N THR A 48 -26.66 -11.67 -23.68
CA THR A 48 -25.30 -11.20 -23.45
C THR A 48 -25.15 -10.95 -21.93
N PRO A 49 -24.17 -11.53 -21.26
CA PRO A 49 -24.02 -11.31 -19.83
C PRO A 49 -23.88 -9.80 -19.57
N THR A 50 -24.68 -9.29 -18.66
CA THR A 50 -24.57 -7.89 -18.23
C THR A 50 -23.18 -7.74 -17.58
N PRO A 51 -22.38 -6.75 -17.98
CA PRO A 51 -21.09 -6.52 -17.35
C PRO A 51 -21.26 -6.33 -15.83
N GLU A 52 -20.42 -6.98 -15.05
CA GLU A 52 -20.43 -6.81 -13.60
C GLU A 52 -20.15 -5.34 -13.24
N PRO A 53 -20.85 -4.79 -12.24
CA PRO A 53 -20.57 -3.44 -11.75
C PRO A 53 -19.13 -3.32 -11.27
N ARG A 54 -18.49 -2.19 -11.54
CA ARG A 54 -17.09 -1.94 -11.21
C ARG A 54 -16.94 -0.63 -10.45
N ALA A 55 -15.98 -0.61 -9.53
CA ALA A 55 -15.57 0.57 -8.79
C ALA A 55 -14.55 1.40 -9.58
N ALA A 56 -13.63 0.71 -10.30
CA ALA A 56 -12.67 1.34 -11.19
C ALA A 56 -12.34 0.44 -12.40
N TRP A 57 -11.71 1.05 -13.41
CA TRP A 57 -11.15 0.39 -14.58
C TRP A 57 -9.70 0.80 -14.73
N VAL A 58 -8.78 -0.14 -14.75
CA VAL A 58 -7.33 0.13 -14.72
C VAL A 58 -6.65 -0.63 -15.85
N ASN A 59 -6.14 0.07 -16.85
CA ASN A 59 -5.45 -0.52 -18.01
C ASN A 59 -6.22 -1.66 -18.70
N GLY A 60 -7.57 -1.58 -18.74
CA GLY A 60 -8.39 -2.63 -19.35
C GLY A 60 -8.84 -3.74 -18.40
N GLU A 61 -8.50 -3.69 -17.12
CA GLU A 61 -8.94 -4.65 -16.08
C GLU A 61 -9.85 -3.97 -15.05
N PRO A 62 -10.92 -4.63 -14.56
CA PRO A 62 -11.83 -4.05 -13.59
C PRO A 62 -11.35 -4.23 -12.14
N VAL A 63 -11.54 -3.21 -11.33
CA VAL A 63 -11.77 -3.35 -9.89
C VAL A 63 -13.28 -3.49 -9.70
N LEU A 64 -13.74 -4.67 -9.30
CA LEU A 64 -15.17 -4.93 -9.17
C LEU A 64 -15.77 -4.13 -8.00
N LEU A 65 -17.01 -3.66 -8.18
CA LEU A 65 -17.73 -2.94 -7.13
C LEU A 65 -17.93 -3.80 -5.88
N ALA A 66 -18.26 -5.08 -6.06
CA ALA A 66 -18.40 -6.02 -4.94
C ALA A 66 -17.12 -6.15 -4.13
N THR A 67 -15.95 -6.34 -4.79
CA THR A 67 -14.65 -6.42 -4.13
C THR A 67 -14.33 -5.14 -3.34
N TYR A 68 -14.63 -3.98 -3.92
CA TYR A 68 -14.43 -2.70 -3.25
C TYR A 68 -15.30 -2.57 -2.00
N GLN A 69 -16.60 -2.90 -2.10
CA GLN A 69 -17.53 -2.84 -0.97
C GLN A 69 -17.12 -3.78 0.16
N GLU A 70 -16.75 -5.01 -0.16
CA GLU A 70 -16.25 -5.98 0.82
C GLU A 70 -14.96 -5.49 1.51
N GLU A 71 -14.06 -4.81 0.80
CA GLU A 71 -12.83 -4.27 1.40
C GLU A 71 -13.13 -3.09 2.33
N VAL A 72 -14.10 -2.23 1.96
CA VAL A 72 -14.58 -1.15 2.83
C VAL A 72 -15.18 -1.73 4.11
N GLU A 73 -16.07 -2.72 4.02
CA GLU A 73 -16.67 -3.38 5.19
C GLU A 73 -15.61 -4.01 6.11
N ARG A 74 -14.58 -4.65 5.53
CA ARG A 74 -13.47 -5.22 6.30
C ARG A 74 -12.65 -4.15 7.01
N PHE A 75 -12.37 -3.03 6.33
CA PHE A 75 -11.68 -1.91 6.93
C PHE A 75 -12.46 -1.36 8.12
N GLU A 76 -13.76 -1.11 7.94
CA GLU A 76 -14.67 -0.63 8.99
C GLU A 76 -14.70 -1.57 10.19
N ALA A 77 -14.89 -2.86 9.94
CA ALA A 77 -14.90 -3.88 11.01
C ALA A 77 -13.55 -3.95 11.77
N ALA A 78 -12.43 -3.75 11.08
CA ALA A 78 -11.12 -3.70 11.71
C ALA A 78 -10.95 -2.46 12.59
N GLN A 79 -11.43 -1.30 12.16
CA GLN A 79 -11.42 -0.07 12.97
C GLN A 79 -12.31 -0.19 14.19
N ASP A 80 -13.53 -0.71 14.03
CA ASP A 80 -14.45 -0.96 15.14
C ASP A 80 -13.85 -1.88 16.19
N ALA A 81 -13.14 -2.93 15.76
CA ALA A 81 -12.44 -3.84 16.67
C ALA A 81 -11.32 -3.16 17.50
N LEU A 82 -10.76 -2.06 16.97
CA LEU A 82 -9.78 -1.20 17.66
C LEU A 82 -10.44 -0.10 18.50
N GLY A 83 -11.78 0.03 18.43
CA GLY A 83 -12.53 1.08 19.12
C GLY A 83 -12.41 2.45 18.42
N ILE A 84 -12.07 2.47 17.13
CA ILE A 84 -11.95 3.67 16.30
C ILE A 84 -13.23 3.79 15.46
N ASP A 85 -13.95 4.89 15.59
CA ASP A 85 -15.10 5.18 14.72
C ASP A 85 -14.60 5.53 13.30
N PRO A 86 -14.92 4.72 12.26
CA PRO A 86 -14.49 4.98 10.88
C PRO A 86 -14.88 6.38 10.39
N ALA A 87 -16.00 6.92 10.84
CA ALA A 87 -16.45 8.27 10.45
C ALA A 87 -15.46 9.39 10.84
N THR A 88 -14.54 9.11 11.78
CA THR A 88 -13.50 10.06 12.20
C THR A 88 -12.25 10.04 11.31
N LEU A 89 -12.12 9.06 10.43
CA LEU A 89 -10.94 8.82 9.60
C LEU A 89 -10.95 9.60 8.27
N GLY A 90 -11.93 10.49 8.06
CA GLY A 90 -12.06 11.24 6.81
C GLY A 90 -12.44 10.32 5.63
N ASP A 91 -11.87 10.58 4.46
CA ASP A 91 -12.17 9.83 3.22
C ASP A 91 -11.36 8.52 3.14
N TYR A 92 -11.59 7.58 4.05
CA TYR A 92 -10.95 6.27 4.04
C TYR A 92 -11.41 5.40 2.85
N GLN A 93 -12.60 5.64 2.32
CA GLN A 93 -13.15 4.89 1.19
C GLN A 93 -12.33 5.10 -0.08
N THR A 94 -11.93 6.32 -0.36
CA THR A 94 -10.97 6.62 -1.43
C THR A 94 -9.62 5.94 -1.17
N GLY A 95 -9.14 5.89 0.07
CA GLY A 95 -7.92 5.18 0.44
C GLY A 95 -8.00 3.68 0.16
N VAL A 96 -9.13 3.03 0.48
CA VAL A 96 -9.38 1.61 0.18
C VAL A 96 -9.39 1.36 -1.33
N LEU A 97 -10.09 2.21 -2.10
CA LEU A 97 -10.11 2.09 -3.56
C LEU A 97 -8.70 2.24 -4.16
N GLN A 98 -7.94 3.23 -3.66
CA GLN A 98 -6.57 3.46 -4.12
C GLN A 98 -5.67 2.25 -3.84
N ALA A 99 -5.81 1.60 -2.67
CA ALA A 99 -5.05 0.40 -2.34
C ALA A 99 -5.38 -0.78 -3.27
N LEU A 100 -6.65 -0.92 -3.69
CA LEU A 100 -7.05 -1.94 -4.67
C LEU A 100 -6.48 -1.64 -6.06
N ILE A 101 -6.49 -0.37 -6.49
CA ILE A 101 -5.88 0.05 -7.74
C ILE A 101 -4.37 -0.23 -7.72
N ASP A 102 -3.68 0.10 -6.65
CA ASP A 102 -2.24 -0.12 -6.49
C ASP A 102 -1.86 -1.60 -6.54
N ARG A 103 -2.64 -2.45 -5.86
CA ARG A 103 -2.47 -3.90 -5.91
C ARG A 103 -2.62 -4.42 -7.34
N LEU A 104 -3.62 -3.95 -8.07
CA LEU A 104 -3.83 -4.32 -9.46
C LEU A 104 -2.70 -3.84 -10.36
N LEU A 105 -2.19 -2.62 -10.17
CA LEU A 105 -1.03 -2.10 -10.92
C LEU A 105 0.23 -2.92 -10.66
N LEU A 106 0.50 -3.31 -9.42
CA LEU A 106 1.62 -4.21 -9.07
C LEU A 106 1.48 -5.57 -9.76
N ALA A 107 0.29 -6.17 -9.72
CA ALA A 107 0.03 -7.46 -10.37
C ALA A 107 0.14 -7.37 -11.90
N GLN A 108 -0.34 -6.29 -12.52
CA GLN A 108 -0.18 -6.03 -13.95
C GLN A 108 1.30 -5.88 -14.34
N ALA A 109 2.06 -5.13 -13.55
CA ALA A 109 3.49 -4.95 -13.76
C ALA A 109 4.25 -6.27 -13.60
N ALA A 110 3.93 -7.07 -12.59
CA ALA A 110 4.52 -8.38 -12.41
C ALA A 110 4.32 -9.27 -13.64
N ARG A 111 3.10 -9.30 -14.19
CA ARG A 111 2.79 -10.05 -15.43
C ARG A 111 3.52 -9.48 -16.64
N ARG A 112 3.53 -8.16 -16.80
CA ARG A 112 4.25 -7.45 -17.88
C ARG A 112 5.75 -7.75 -17.85
N ASP A 113 6.33 -7.84 -16.67
CA ASP A 113 7.74 -8.11 -16.45
C ASP A 113 8.10 -9.61 -16.49
N GLY A 114 7.12 -10.46 -16.78
CA GLY A 114 7.30 -11.91 -16.94
C GLY A 114 7.52 -12.66 -15.62
N LEU A 115 7.18 -12.05 -14.47
CA LEU A 115 7.18 -12.76 -13.19
C LEU A 115 6.12 -13.86 -13.23
N ARG A 116 6.47 -15.02 -12.70
CA ARG A 116 5.55 -16.16 -12.60
C ARG A 116 5.06 -16.28 -11.17
N LEU A 117 3.77 -16.61 -11.04
CA LEU A 117 3.22 -16.92 -9.74
C LEU A 117 4.01 -18.06 -9.08
N ASP A 118 4.52 -17.78 -7.90
CA ASP A 118 5.07 -18.80 -7.02
C ASP A 118 3.91 -19.53 -6.33
N THR A 119 3.50 -20.67 -6.91
CA THR A 119 2.41 -21.49 -6.38
C THR A 119 2.78 -22.13 -5.05
N ASP A 120 4.05 -22.47 -4.85
CA ASP A 120 4.52 -23.04 -3.60
C ASP A 120 4.41 -22.04 -2.45
N ALA A 121 4.66 -20.74 -2.73
CA ALA A 121 4.46 -19.67 -1.74
C ALA A 121 2.98 -19.49 -1.39
N VAL A 122 2.06 -19.64 -2.34
CA VAL A 122 0.61 -19.60 -2.07
C VAL A 122 0.22 -20.78 -1.17
N ASP A 123 0.64 -21.98 -1.50
CA ASP A 123 0.34 -23.19 -0.74
C ASP A 123 0.92 -23.11 0.68
N GLN A 124 2.16 -22.66 0.85
CA GLN A 124 2.79 -22.44 2.15
C GLN A 124 2.04 -21.44 3.02
N ARG A 125 1.52 -20.35 2.44
CA ARG A 125 0.72 -19.37 3.18
C ARG A 125 -0.63 -19.95 3.62
N MET A 126 -1.26 -20.76 2.77
CA MET A 126 -2.49 -21.49 3.12
C MET A 126 -2.25 -22.48 4.27
N GLU A 127 -1.17 -23.24 4.21
CA GLU A 127 -0.77 -24.18 5.26
C GLU A 127 -0.43 -23.47 6.57
N ALA A 128 0.32 -22.37 6.51
CA ALA A 128 0.66 -21.57 7.69
C ALA A 128 -0.60 -21.03 8.36
N LEU A 129 -1.55 -20.49 7.59
CA LEU A 129 -2.80 -19.99 8.14
C LEU A 129 -3.65 -21.10 8.76
N ALA A 130 -3.69 -22.29 8.14
CA ALA A 130 -4.35 -23.46 8.72
C ALA A 130 -3.70 -23.90 10.03
N ALA A 131 -2.37 -23.85 10.11
CA ALA A 131 -1.64 -24.17 11.33
C ALA A 131 -1.89 -23.17 12.45
N ASP A 132 -1.90 -21.88 12.14
CA ASP A 132 -2.18 -20.80 13.10
C ASP A 132 -3.62 -20.87 13.66
N LEU A 133 -4.57 -21.28 12.83
CA LEU A 133 -5.96 -21.51 13.22
C LEU A 133 -6.20 -22.87 13.89
N GLY A 134 -5.20 -23.74 13.84
CA GLY A 134 -5.16 -25.05 14.50
C GLY A 134 -5.54 -26.24 13.62
N SER A 135 -6.22 -26.04 12.48
CA SER A 135 -6.51 -27.10 11.51
C SER A 135 -7.04 -26.56 10.18
N THR A 136 -7.12 -27.41 9.17
CA THR A 136 -7.73 -27.10 7.86
C THR A 136 -9.24 -26.86 7.98
N GLU A 137 -9.92 -27.54 8.91
CA GLU A 137 -11.35 -27.35 9.17
C GLU A 137 -11.61 -25.99 9.84
N ALA A 138 -10.72 -25.55 10.73
CA ALA A 138 -10.77 -24.22 11.34
C ALA A 138 -10.55 -23.15 10.27
N LEU A 139 -9.61 -23.34 9.35
CA LEU A 139 -9.40 -22.46 8.21
C LEU A 139 -10.66 -22.39 7.33
N ALA A 140 -11.28 -23.50 6.96
CA ALA A 140 -12.49 -23.52 6.15
C ALA A 140 -13.66 -22.78 6.84
N SER A 141 -13.78 -22.94 8.16
CA SER A 141 -14.77 -22.23 8.96
C SER A 141 -14.50 -20.73 9.01
N TRP A 142 -13.23 -20.35 9.18
CA TRP A 142 -12.82 -18.95 9.19
C TRP A 142 -13.03 -18.30 7.81
N LEU A 143 -12.66 -18.96 6.72
CA LEU A 143 -12.91 -18.49 5.36
C LEU A 143 -14.40 -18.22 5.15
N THR A 144 -15.27 -19.17 5.52
CA THR A 144 -16.72 -19.02 5.39
C THR A 144 -17.25 -17.85 6.22
N ALA A 145 -16.79 -17.73 7.47
CA ALA A 145 -17.19 -16.63 8.35
C ALA A 145 -16.72 -15.26 7.85
N SER A 146 -15.61 -15.24 7.10
CA SER A 146 -15.04 -14.04 6.47
C SER A 146 -15.57 -13.81 5.05
N GLY A 147 -16.59 -14.56 4.62
CA GLY A 147 -17.21 -14.44 3.29
C GLY A 147 -16.38 -15.04 2.14
N PHE A 148 -15.39 -15.91 2.41
CA PHE A 148 -14.55 -16.54 1.38
C PHE A 148 -14.99 -17.94 0.99
N THR A 149 -14.82 -18.29 -0.28
CA THR A 149 -14.55 -19.67 -0.68
C THR A 149 -13.03 -19.92 -0.68
N THR A 150 -12.63 -21.18 -0.56
CA THR A 150 -11.20 -21.53 -0.72
C THR A 150 -10.64 -21.04 -2.05
N GLN A 151 -11.38 -21.15 -3.13
CA GLN A 151 -10.97 -20.72 -4.46
C GLN A 151 -10.73 -19.20 -4.54
N SER A 152 -11.68 -18.40 -4.04
CA SER A 152 -11.54 -16.94 -4.08
C SER A 152 -10.43 -16.44 -3.18
N PHE A 153 -10.25 -17.06 -2.02
CA PHE A 153 -9.14 -16.74 -1.13
C PHE A 153 -7.78 -17.10 -1.74
N THR A 154 -7.67 -18.29 -2.35
CA THR A 154 -6.44 -18.70 -3.06
C THR A 154 -6.13 -17.73 -4.20
N ALA A 155 -7.13 -17.27 -4.96
CA ALA A 155 -6.93 -16.29 -6.03
C ALA A 155 -6.42 -14.94 -5.49
N ALA A 156 -7.01 -14.45 -4.39
CA ALA A 156 -6.55 -13.22 -3.75
C ALA A 156 -5.13 -13.34 -3.19
N LEU A 157 -4.82 -14.48 -2.60
CA LEU A 157 -3.48 -14.77 -2.09
C LEU A 157 -2.45 -14.86 -3.22
N ALA A 158 -2.84 -15.40 -4.38
CA ALA A 158 -2.01 -15.41 -5.58
C ALA A 158 -1.69 -13.99 -6.08
N GLU A 159 -2.67 -13.08 -6.09
CA GLU A 159 -2.43 -11.67 -6.42
C GLU A 159 -1.49 -11.00 -5.41
N GLU A 160 -1.67 -11.29 -4.12
CA GLU A 160 -0.79 -10.78 -3.07
C GLU A 160 0.66 -11.28 -3.24
N VAL A 161 0.84 -12.56 -3.56
CA VAL A 161 2.16 -13.14 -3.83
C VAL A 161 2.80 -12.47 -5.05
N MET A 162 2.05 -12.25 -6.12
CA MET A 162 2.55 -11.54 -7.31
C MET A 162 2.92 -10.08 -6.99
N ALA A 163 2.11 -9.38 -6.22
CA ALA A 163 2.42 -8.02 -5.78
C ALA A 163 3.67 -8.00 -4.90
N ALA A 164 3.81 -8.95 -3.98
CA ALA A 164 5.00 -9.07 -3.13
C ALA A 164 6.28 -9.32 -3.94
N GLN A 165 6.25 -10.20 -4.95
CA GLN A 165 7.37 -10.40 -5.87
C GLN A 165 7.73 -9.13 -6.63
N MET A 166 6.74 -8.34 -7.04
CA MET A 166 7.00 -7.05 -7.70
C MET A 166 7.61 -6.05 -6.74
N ILE A 167 7.13 -5.97 -5.51
CA ILE A 167 7.72 -5.12 -4.46
C ILE A 167 9.16 -5.53 -4.18
N GLU A 168 9.46 -6.82 -4.07
CA GLU A 168 10.82 -7.31 -3.91
C GLU A 168 11.72 -6.86 -5.08
N LYS A 169 11.23 -6.97 -6.31
CA LYS A 169 11.95 -6.49 -7.50
C LYS A 169 12.18 -4.98 -7.48
N ILE A 170 11.17 -4.18 -7.12
CA ILE A 170 11.29 -2.72 -7.01
C ILE A 170 12.35 -2.35 -5.98
N THR A 171 12.36 -3.04 -4.85
CA THR A 171 13.22 -2.75 -3.71
C THR A 171 14.60 -3.43 -3.76
N ALA A 172 14.86 -4.26 -4.77
CA ALA A 172 16.11 -5.01 -4.91
C ALA A 172 17.36 -4.13 -5.00
N ASN A 173 17.22 -2.87 -5.44
CA ASN A 173 18.32 -1.93 -5.54
C ASN A 173 18.61 -1.17 -4.24
N VAL A 174 17.79 -1.32 -3.22
CA VAL A 174 18.06 -0.75 -1.89
C VAL A 174 19.12 -1.61 -1.21
N GLY A 175 20.37 -1.14 -1.25
CA GLY A 175 21.52 -1.83 -0.68
C GLY A 175 21.56 -1.79 0.85
N ASP A 176 22.64 -2.35 1.39
CA ASP A 176 22.93 -2.31 2.83
C ASP A 176 23.73 -1.06 3.24
N GLU A 177 24.30 -0.36 2.27
CA GLU A 177 25.09 0.86 2.43
C GLU A 177 24.63 1.92 1.43
N ALA A 178 24.77 3.19 1.81
CA ALA A 178 24.52 4.34 0.94
C ALA A 178 25.33 5.54 1.37
N GLU A 179 25.50 6.51 0.46
CA GLU A 179 25.96 7.84 0.85
C GLU A 179 24.94 8.45 1.82
N GLN A 180 25.43 8.89 2.98
CA GLN A 180 24.64 9.55 4.00
C GLN A 180 25.23 10.90 4.35
N VAL A 181 24.36 11.80 4.78
CA VAL A 181 24.72 13.12 5.29
C VAL A 181 24.40 13.17 6.78
N HIS A 182 25.33 13.72 7.57
CA HIS A 182 25.06 14.14 8.94
C HIS A 182 24.80 15.64 8.92
N ALA A 183 23.62 16.05 9.34
CA ALA A 183 23.24 17.46 9.35
C ALA A 183 22.46 17.81 10.62
N ARG A 184 22.35 19.11 10.87
CA ARG A 184 21.45 19.68 11.89
C ARG A 184 20.68 20.84 11.30
N HIS A 185 19.50 21.13 11.89
CA HIS A 185 18.67 22.22 11.40
C HIS A 185 18.05 23.07 12.52
N ILE A 186 17.62 24.26 12.13
CA ILE A 186 16.76 25.14 12.94
C ILE A 186 15.49 25.38 12.12
N LEU A 187 14.33 25.12 12.70
CA LEU A 187 13.02 25.44 12.12
C LEU A 187 12.39 26.62 12.85
N VAL A 188 11.94 27.62 12.10
CA VAL A 188 11.17 28.76 12.63
C VAL A 188 9.96 29.05 11.76
N ALA A 189 8.96 29.80 12.31
CA ALA A 189 7.74 30.09 11.59
C ALA A 189 7.89 31.21 10.55
N GLY A 190 8.80 32.16 10.77
CA GLY A 190 8.91 33.37 9.98
C GLY A 190 10.26 33.51 9.25
N GLN A 191 10.19 33.97 7.99
CA GLN A 191 11.40 34.22 7.18
C GLN A 191 12.33 35.26 7.84
N ALA A 192 11.80 36.35 8.35
CA ALA A 192 12.63 37.42 8.97
C ALA A 192 13.37 36.90 10.22
N GLU A 193 12.76 35.98 10.97
CA GLU A 193 13.41 35.31 12.10
C GLU A 193 14.54 34.40 11.62
N ALA A 194 14.30 33.60 10.58
CA ALA A 194 15.31 32.74 9.97
C ALA A 194 16.50 33.55 9.45
N GLU A 195 16.26 34.67 8.76
CA GLU A 195 17.31 35.58 8.28
C GLU A 195 18.13 36.19 9.43
N THR A 196 17.47 36.55 10.54
CA THR A 196 18.13 37.04 11.74
C THR A 196 19.04 35.98 12.37
N LEU A 197 18.58 34.75 12.49
CA LEU A 197 19.37 33.62 13.01
C LEU A 197 20.53 33.28 12.08
N LEU A 198 20.29 33.30 10.76
CA LEU A 198 21.34 33.08 9.77
C LEU A 198 22.46 34.14 9.88
N ALA A 199 22.10 35.43 10.07
CA ALA A 199 23.09 36.48 10.28
C ALA A 199 23.91 36.28 11.58
N GLN A 200 23.29 35.78 12.66
CA GLN A 200 24.01 35.43 13.89
C GLN A 200 24.96 34.24 13.66
N LEU A 201 24.53 33.20 12.93
CA LEU A 201 25.42 32.11 12.58
C LEU A 201 26.61 32.55 11.75
N GLN A 202 26.39 33.45 10.77
CA GLN A 202 27.48 34.04 9.96
C GLN A 202 28.41 34.92 10.79
N ALA A 203 27.93 35.49 11.90
CA ALA A 203 28.73 36.20 12.86
C ALA A 203 29.47 35.30 13.88
N GLY A 204 29.31 33.97 13.78
CA GLY A 204 30.00 32.98 14.61
C GLY A 204 29.21 32.50 15.84
N ALA A 205 27.90 32.73 15.90
CA ALA A 205 27.07 32.18 16.98
C ALA A 205 27.03 30.63 16.89
N ASP A 206 26.89 29.98 18.05
CA ASP A 206 26.77 28.53 18.14
C ASP A 206 25.44 28.04 17.58
N PHE A 207 25.49 27.15 16.58
CA PHE A 207 24.31 26.62 15.92
C PHE A 207 23.40 25.84 16.89
N ALA A 208 24.00 24.98 17.74
CA ALA A 208 23.24 24.15 18.65
C ALA A 208 22.53 24.98 19.73
N GLU A 209 23.15 26.05 20.21
CA GLU A 209 22.51 26.99 21.15
C GLU A 209 21.33 27.72 20.52
N LEU A 210 21.48 28.18 19.27
CA LEU A 210 20.36 28.80 18.53
C LEU A 210 19.25 27.81 18.27
N ALA A 211 19.58 26.57 17.89
CA ALA A 211 18.60 25.50 17.69
C ALA A 211 17.82 25.20 18.98
N ARG A 212 18.52 25.04 20.12
CA ARG A 212 17.87 24.79 21.43
C ARG A 212 16.95 25.93 21.87
N THR A 213 17.28 27.16 21.49
CA THR A 213 16.56 28.34 21.92
C THR A 213 15.36 28.64 21.02
N PHE A 214 15.54 28.53 19.71
CA PHE A 214 14.56 29.08 18.72
C PHE A 214 13.88 28.01 17.88
N SER A 215 14.45 26.78 17.74
CA SER A 215 13.86 25.79 16.85
C SER A 215 12.46 25.36 17.31
N LEU A 216 11.53 25.33 16.38
CA LEU A 216 10.16 24.78 16.56
C LEU A 216 10.13 23.26 16.41
N ASP A 217 11.19 22.64 15.87
CA ASP A 217 11.27 21.19 15.82
C ASP A 217 11.60 20.62 17.21
N LEU A 218 10.55 20.23 17.92
CA LEU A 218 10.65 19.70 19.28
C LEU A 218 11.43 18.38 19.36
N SER A 219 11.53 17.64 18.25
CA SER A 219 12.20 16.34 18.21
C SER A 219 13.73 16.49 18.24
N THR A 220 14.29 17.44 17.48
CA THR A 220 15.74 17.65 17.36
C THR A 220 16.26 18.81 18.20
N ARG A 221 15.37 19.74 18.60
CA ARG A 221 15.73 20.92 19.42
C ARG A 221 16.60 20.60 20.66
N PRO A 222 16.27 19.58 21.50
CA PRO A 222 17.08 19.27 22.67
C PRO A 222 18.51 18.83 22.32
N ALA A 223 18.69 18.20 21.16
CA ALA A 223 19.97 17.78 20.62
C ALA A 223 20.70 18.90 19.83
N GLY A 224 20.20 20.16 19.87
CA GLY A 224 20.78 21.25 19.11
C GLY A 224 20.46 21.20 17.62
N GLY A 225 19.33 20.62 17.27
CA GLY A 225 18.85 20.47 15.90
C GLY A 225 19.41 19.25 15.16
N ASP A 226 20.15 18.36 15.81
CA ASP A 226 20.83 17.22 15.19
C ASP A 226 19.81 16.23 14.59
N LEU A 227 19.90 16.01 13.27
CA LEU A 227 19.11 15.06 12.49
C LEU A 227 19.77 13.67 12.42
N GLY A 228 21.02 13.55 12.89
CA GLY A 228 21.83 12.36 12.73
C GLY A 228 22.28 12.12 11.28
N TRP A 229 22.68 10.88 11.01
CA TRP A 229 23.04 10.42 9.68
C TRP A 229 21.80 9.91 8.94
N PHE A 230 21.59 10.36 7.72
CA PHE A 230 20.48 9.93 6.89
C PHE A 230 20.87 9.81 5.41
N PRO A 231 20.37 8.79 4.70
CA PRO A 231 20.49 8.66 3.25
C PRO A 231 19.47 9.55 2.53
N ARG A 232 19.63 9.74 1.22
CA ARG A 232 18.64 10.40 0.36
C ARG A 232 17.32 9.63 0.36
N GLY A 233 16.20 10.34 0.46
CA GLY A 233 14.85 9.77 0.51
C GLY A 233 14.41 9.35 1.92
N TYR A 234 15.16 9.73 2.94
CA TYR A 234 14.85 9.38 4.33
C TYR A 234 14.04 10.44 5.06
N LEU A 235 14.38 11.73 4.88
CA LEU A 235 13.70 12.81 5.57
C LEU A 235 12.28 13.02 4.97
N LEU A 236 11.35 13.44 5.84
CA LEU A 236 9.97 13.79 5.42
C LEU A 236 9.86 15.20 4.81
N VAL A 237 10.91 16.04 4.98
CA VAL A 237 10.97 17.40 4.45
C VAL A 237 12.02 17.42 3.36
N ASP A 238 11.57 17.27 2.12
CA ASP A 238 12.45 17.15 0.96
C ASP A 238 13.38 18.37 0.79
N GLU A 239 12.89 19.57 1.13
CA GLU A 239 13.67 20.80 1.00
C GLU A 239 14.85 20.84 1.98
N VAL A 240 14.69 20.27 3.18
CA VAL A 240 15.78 20.15 4.18
C VAL A 240 16.80 19.11 3.72
N GLU A 241 16.31 17.97 3.20
CA GLU A 241 17.18 16.94 2.64
C GLU A 241 17.97 17.46 1.45
N GLU A 242 17.32 18.12 0.50
CA GLU A 242 17.98 18.69 -0.67
C GLU A 242 19.05 19.72 -0.28
N ALA A 243 18.78 20.57 0.70
CA ALA A 243 19.76 21.49 1.24
C ALA A 243 20.95 20.74 1.85
N ALA A 244 20.71 19.71 2.67
CA ALA A 244 21.76 18.90 3.29
C ALA A 244 22.67 18.21 2.25
N TYR A 245 22.09 17.78 1.12
CA TYR A 245 22.87 17.14 0.05
C TYR A 245 23.54 18.12 -0.91
N THR A 246 23.04 19.36 -1.02
CA THR A 246 23.61 20.39 -1.91
C THR A 246 24.86 21.04 -1.33
N PHE A 247 24.88 21.29 -0.02
CA PHE A 247 25.99 21.98 0.62
C PHE A 247 27.12 21.01 1.05
N PRO A 248 28.39 21.44 0.99
CA PRO A 248 29.52 20.63 1.47
C PRO A 248 29.56 20.59 3.01
N PRO A 249 30.20 19.56 3.60
CA PRO A 249 30.43 19.51 5.04
C PRO A 249 31.10 20.77 5.60
N GLY A 250 30.68 21.17 6.79
CA GLY A 250 31.18 22.39 7.48
C GLY A 250 30.49 23.68 7.03
N THR A 251 29.42 23.61 6.23
CA THR A 251 28.71 24.80 5.74
C THR A 251 27.27 24.89 6.25
N VAL A 252 26.79 26.13 6.41
CA VAL A 252 25.44 26.48 6.73
C VAL A 252 24.73 26.91 5.43
N SER A 253 23.51 26.42 5.22
CA SER A 253 22.66 26.81 4.08
C SER A 253 22.20 28.25 4.17
N GLY A 254 21.60 28.78 3.09
CA GLY A 254 20.67 29.89 3.18
C GLY A 254 19.38 29.50 3.92
N VAL A 255 18.44 30.41 3.96
CA VAL A 255 17.08 30.14 4.45
C VAL A 255 16.36 29.23 3.44
N VAL A 256 15.89 28.08 3.91
CA VAL A 256 15.15 27.08 3.12
C VAL A 256 13.68 27.12 3.55
N GLN A 257 12.76 27.30 2.61
CA GLN A 257 11.34 27.31 2.88
C GLN A 257 10.73 25.93 2.66
N SER A 258 9.86 25.49 3.56
CA SER A 258 9.03 24.29 3.42
C SER A 258 7.58 24.58 3.83
N ALA A 259 6.73 23.55 3.75
CA ALA A 259 5.36 23.62 4.27
C ALA A 259 5.30 23.82 5.80
N LEU A 260 6.36 23.46 6.54
CA LEU A 260 6.43 23.59 8.00
C LEU A 260 6.92 24.96 8.46
N GLY A 261 7.52 25.74 7.58
CA GLY A 261 8.10 27.04 7.89
C GLY A 261 9.46 27.26 7.19
N PHE A 262 10.39 27.89 7.91
CA PHE A 262 11.70 28.26 7.38
C PHE A 262 12.80 27.53 8.15
N HIS A 263 13.70 26.92 7.42
CA HIS A 263 14.79 26.12 7.95
C HIS A 263 16.14 26.78 7.66
N ILE A 264 17.09 26.56 8.56
CA ILE A 264 18.50 26.76 8.32
C ILE A 264 19.16 25.39 8.56
N VAL A 265 19.92 24.91 7.61
CA VAL A 265 20.56 23.57 7.65
C VAL A 265 22.06 23.74 7.72
N GLU A 266 22.72 23.00 8.59
CA GLU A 266 24.18 22.88 8.61
C GLU A 266 24.58 21.44 8.34
N VAL A 267 25.45 21.26 7.36
CA VAL A 267 26.03 19.94 7.03
C VAL A 267 27.25 19.71 7.90
N LEU A 268 27.23 18.66 8.69
CA LEU A 268 28.34 18.32 9.60
C LEU A 268 29.34 17.40 8.93
N ASP A 269 28.85 16.36 8.22
CA ASP A 269 29.71 15.37 7.57
C ASP A 269 28.95 14.65 6.44
N ARG A 270 29.67 13.92 5.56
CA ARG A 270 29.07 13.11 4.47
C ARG A 270 29.99 11.92 4.17
N GLY A 271 29.39 10.75 3.89
CA GLY A 271 30.15 9.57 3.47
C GLY A 271 29.27 8.32 3.29
N GLU A 272 29.88 7.31 2.69
CA GLU A 272 29.28 5.98 2.58
C GLU A 272 29.19 5.32 3.95
N ARG A 273 28.02 4.82 4.31
CA ARG A 273 27.77 4.22 5.62
C ARG A 273 26.75 3.10 5.51
N PRO A 274 26.83 2.07 6.38
CA PRO A 274 25.77 1.08 6.53
C PRO A 274 24.44 1.75 6.87
N LEU A 275 23.38 1.30 6.20
CA LEU A 275 22.03 1.75 6.48
C LEU A 275 21.52 1.11 7.78
N THR A 276 20.88 1.89 8.62
CA THR A 276 20.11 1.33 9.75
C THR A 276 18.91 0.56 9.23
N PRO A 277 18.37 -0.42 9.98
CA PRO A 277 17.15 -1.14 9.57
C PRO A 277 15.97 -0.20 9.29
N ASP A 278 15.89 0.91 10.02
CA ASP A 278 14.85 1.93 9.82
C ASP A 278 15.05 2.67 8.49
N ALA A 279 16.26 3.08 8.18
CA ALA A 279 16.60 3.72 6.91
C ALA A 279 16.37 2.76 5.73
N GLN A 280 16.75 1.48 5.84
CA GLN A 280 16.46 0.49 4.81
C GLN A 280 14.96 0.34 4.58
N ARG A 281 14.17 0.23 5.65
CA ARG A 281 12.70 0.15 5.56
C ARG A 281 12.15 1.38 4.83
N ARG A 282 12.51 2.58 5.27
CA ARG A 282 12.03 3.84 4.67
C ARG A 282 12.40 3.96 3.20
N LEU A 283 13.62 3.60 2.81
CA LEU A 283 14.04 3.62 1.41
C LEU A 283 13.27 2.60 0.56
N ARG A 284 12.96 1.42 1.09
CA ARG A 284 12.13 0.43 0.40
C ARG A 284 10.69 0.93 0.24
N GLU A 285 10.11 1.50 1.30
CA GLU A 285 8.79 2.13 1.24
C GLU A 285 8.75 3.22 0.17
N LYS A 286 9.72 4.14 0.20
CA LYS A 286 9.83 5.21 -0.79
C LYS A 286 10.01 4.68 -2.22
N ALA A 287 10.81 3.66 -2.42
CA ALA A 287 10.97 3.05 -3.76
C ALA A 287 9.64 2.53 -4.31
N VAL A 288 8.80 1.93 -3.46
CA VAL A 288 7.46 1.46 -3.85
C VAL A 288 6.51 2.64 -4.06
N GLU A 289 6.52 3.65 -3.19
CA GLU A 289 5.73 4.88 -3.32
C GLU A 289 6.02 5.59 -4.64
N ASP A 290 7.31 5.83 -4.95
CA ASP A 290 7.76 6.50 -6.17
C ASP A 290 7.38 5.68 -7.42
N TRP A 291 7.57 4.37 -7.37
CA TRP A 291 7.20 3.47 -8.46
C TRP A 291 5.68 3.49 -8.71
N LEU A 292 4.87 3.38 -7.66
CA LEU A 292 3.40 3.46 -7.77
C LEU A 292 2.94 4.81 -8.29
N ALA A 293 3.56 5.90 -7.86
CA ALA A 293 3.25 7.25 -8.35
C ALA A 293 3.50 7.35 -9.87
N ALA A 294 4.62 6.82 -10.35
CA ALA A 294 4.95 6.78 -11.78
C ALA A 294 3.99 5.87 -12.57
N GLU A 295 3.67 4.69 -12.04
CA GLU A 295 2.77 3.73 -12.69
C GLU A 295 1.34 4.28 -12.79
N ARG A 296 0.83 4.95 -11.73
CA ARG A 296 -0.49 5.62 -11.77
C ARG A 296 -0.55 6.73 -12.81
N GLN A 297 0.53 7.51 -12.99
CA GLN A 297 0.60 8.55 -14.04
C GLN A 297 0.59 7.97 -15.44
N ALA A 298 1.18 6.78 -15.63
CA ALA A 298 1.24 6.10 -16.93
C ALA A 298 -0.03 5.30 -17.24
N ALA A 299 -0.80 4.92 -16.22
CA ALA A 299 -1.96 4.06 -16.36
C ALA A 299 -3.22 4.81 -16.84
N SER A 300 -4.08 4.09 -17.57
CA SER A 300 -5.46 4.54 -17.83
C SER A 300 -6.34 4.10 -16.66
N ILE A 301 -6.75 5.05 -15.82
CA ILE A 301 -7.57 4.79 -14.64
C ILE A 301 -8.88 5.57 -14.78
N GLU A 302 -10.01 4.85 -14.70
CA GLU A 302 -11.36 5.42 -14.67
C GLU A 302 -12.04 4.98 -13.37
N ILE A 303 -12.54 5.92 -12.58
CA ILE A 303 -13.21 5.66 -11.31
C ILE A 303 -14.72 5.87 -11.49
N PHE A 304 -15.54 4.91 -11.01
CA PHE A 304 -17.00 4.90 -11.16
C PHE A 304 -17.74 5.06 -9.83
N VAL A 305 -17.04 4.97 -8.70
CA VAL A 305 -17.57 5.27 -7.36
C VAL A 305 -17.01 6.61 -6.91
N GLY A 306 -17.85 7.42 -6.29
CA GLY A 306 -17.43 8.69 -5.69
C GLY A 306 -17.33 8.54 -4.17
N PRO A 307 -16.72 9.55 -3.51
CA PRO A 307 -16.70 9.64 -2.06
C PRO A 307 -18.11 9.83 -1.49
#